data_e914901e7d5ee6b1ceddb78df959ff7d
#
_entry.id   e914901e7d5ee6b1ceddb78df959ff7d
#
_cell.length_a   1.000
_cell.length_b   1.000
_cell.length_c   1.000
_cell.angle_alpha   90.00
_cell.angle_beta   90.00
_cell.angle_gamma   90.00
#
_symmetry.space_group_name_H-M   'P 1'
#
loop_
_entity.id
_entity.type
_entity.pdbx_description
1 polymer ?
#
loop_
_entity_poly.entity_id
_entity_poly.type
_entity_poly.pdbx_seq_one_letter_code
_entity_poly.pdbx_strand_id
1 'polypeptide(L)'
;MTVRKYHFNTKNQLGYYLAGLIEGDGSIKVRQGKKEAIAPIIVFTFHKNEMPLYENLKEILNSGYILVEKKGGVCRYCISNADAIIQVINHINGKYRTPKYHALYKAIDNVNKWRNANISKLPLDTSSLDSNAWLAGFIDADGHFSIKLAGSYGSDTSESLKKKRVIFLWESTVCILS
;
A
#
# COMPACT_ATOMS: atom_id res chain seq x y z
N MET A 1 -14.18 -20.57 3.47
CA MET A 1 -13.69 -19.43 2.67
C MET A 1 -12.17 -19.58 2.57
N THR A 2 -11.63 -19.87 1.38
CA THR A 2 -10.20 -20.16 1.21
C THR A 2 -9.45 -18.82 1.24
N VAL A 3 -8.68 -18.58 2.27
CA VAL A 3 -7.81 -17.39 2.35
C VAL A 3 -6.74 -17.54 1.27
N ARG A 4 -6.73 -16.63 0.30
CA ARG A 4 -5.65 -16.58 -0.69
C ARG A 4 -4.36 -16.14 0.02
N LYS A 5 -3.38 -17.03 0.13
CA LYS A 5 -2.03 -16.66 0.56
C LYS A 5 -1.33 -15.96 -0.61
N TYR A 6 -0.85 -14.75 -0.36
CA TYR A 6 -0.01 -14.05 -1.34
C TYR A 6 1.37 -14.70 -1.37
N HIS A 7 1.76 -15.21 -2.54
CA HIS A 7 3.08 -15.77 -2.76
C HIS A 7 3.86 -14.82 -3.68
N PHE A 8 4.91 -14.24 -3.15
CA PHE A 8 5.82 -13.41 -3.94
C PHE A 8 6.98 -14.29 -4.44
N ASN A 9 7.11 -14.42 -5.75
CA ASN A 9 8.14 -15.25 -6.36
C ASN A 9 9.56 -14.73 -6.12
N THR A 10 9.73 -13.45 -5.80
CA THR A 10 11.01 -12.83 -5.50
C THR A 10 10.88 -11.74 -4.42
N LYS A 11 11.99 -11.48 -3.70
CA LYS A 11 12.08 -10.35 -2.76
C LYS A 11 11.82 -9.00 -3.44
N ASN A 12 12.12 -8.91 -4.72
CA ASN A 12 11.91 -7.68 -5.50
C ASN A 12 10.42 -7.41 -5.73
N GLN A 13 9.63 -8.43 -6.07
CA GLN A 13 8.17 -8.29 -6.20
C GLN A 13 7.50 -7.90 -4.89
N LEU A 14 7.91 -8.50 -3.76
CA LEU A 14 7.45 -8.09 -2.44
C LEU A 14 7.74 -6.60 -2.18
N GLY A 15 8.92 -6.11 -2.53
CA GLY A 15 9.28 -4.71 -2.35
C GLY A 15 8.41 -3.76 -3.15
N TYR A 16 8.11 -4.06 -4.41
CA TYR A 16 7.18 -3.27 -5.23
C TYR A 16 5.76 -3.30 -4.67
N TYR A 17 5.26 -4.48 -4.29
CA TYR A 17 3.95 -4.62 -3.69
C TYR A 17 3.83 -3.81 -2.39
N LEU A 18 4.81 -3.90 -1.48
CA LEU A 18 4.84 -3.13 -0.25
C LEU A 18 4.90 -1.62 -0.50
N ALA A 19 5.67 -1.19 -1.52
CA ALA A 19 5.71 0.22 -1.90
C ALA A 19 4.32 0.72 -2.31
N GLY A 20 3.63 0.00 -3.21
CA GLY A 20 2.28 0.33 -3.64
C GLY A 20 1.29 0.35 -2.46
N LEU A 21 1.33 -0.67 -1.60
CA LEU A 21 0.46 -0.78 -0.44
C LEU A 21 0.67 0.38 0.57
N ILE A 22 1.93 0.79 0.80
CA ILE A 22 2.24 1.93 1.68
C ILE A 22 1.83 3.25 1.02
N GLU A 23 1.99 3.38 -0.28
CA GLU A 23 1.60 4.58 -1.01
C GLU A 23 0.07 4.74 -1.10
N GLY A 24 -0.71 3.65 -1.06
CA GLY A 24 -2.16 3.70 -0.83
C GLY A 24 -2.47 4.01 0.65
N ASP A 25 -2.64 3.01 1.47
CA ASP A 25 -3.17 3.10 2.84
C ASP A 25 -2.10 3.21 3.94
N GLY A 26 -0.83 2.99 3.59
CA GLY A 26 0.26 3.01 4.56
C GLY A 26 0.73 4.42 4.90
N SER A 27 1.41 4.52 6.02
CA SER A 27 2.14 5.72 6.43
C SER A 27 3.45 5.38 7.13
N ILE A 28 4.50 6.15 6.85
CA ILE A 28 5.76 6.09 7.57
C ILE A 28 5.84 7.35 8.44
N LYS A 29 5.87 7.17 9.75
CA LYS A 29 5.92 8.28 10.71
C LYS A 29 7.28 8.29 11.41
N VAL A 30 7.99 9.39 11.28
CA VAL A 30 9.22 9.65 12.04
C VAL A 30 8.83 10.39 13.31
N ARG A 31 9.10 9.79 14.46
CA ARG A 31 8.84 10.45 15.75
C ARG A 31 9.98 11.41 16.07
N GLN A 32 9.64 12.60 16.48
CA GLN A 32 10.62 13.57 17.00
C GLN A 32 10.70 13.40 18.52
N GLY A 33 11.82 12.90 19.01
CA GLY A 33 12.15 12.91 20.44
C GLY A 33 12.84 14.21 20.81
N LYS A 34 12.66 14.65 22.08
CA LYS A 34 13.29 15.91 22.56
C LYS A 34 14.82 15.84 22.63
N LYS A 35 15.42 14.66 22.71
CA LYS A 35 16.89 14.48 22.88
C LYS A 35 17.52 13.42 21.97
N GLU A 36 16.79 12.45 21.44
CA GLU A 36 17.32 11.36 20.63
C GLU A 36 16.43 11.04 19.43
N ALA A 37 17.03 10.53 18.36
CA ALA A 37 16.29 10.02 17.20
C ALA A 37 15.54 8.75 17.64
N ILE A 38 14.22 8.77 17.50
CA ILE A 38 13.37 7.62 17.81
C ILE A 38 13.08 6.86 16.50
N ALA A 39 13.09 5.54 16.55
CA ALA A 39 12.77 4.70 15.41
C ALA A 39 11.48 5.16 14.71
N PRO A 40 11.46 5.19 13.37
CA PRO A 40 10.24 5.38 12.62
C PRO A 40 9.21 4.31 12.98
N ILE A 41 7.97 4.52 12.62
CA ILE A 41 6.94 3.49 12.66
C ILE A 41 6.24 3.45 11.31
N ILE A 42 6.01 2.23 10.80
CA ILE A 42 5.21 2.00 9.61
C ILE A 42 3.85 1.52 10.08
N VAL A 43 2.79 2.17 9.60
CA VAL A 43 1.41 1.89 10.00
C VAL A 43 0.56 1.74 8.75
N PHE A 44 -0.18 0.64 8.67
CA PHE A 44 -1.27 0.44 7.73
C PHE A 44 -2.58 0.53 8.49
N THR A 45 -3.54 1.30 7.99
CA THR A 45 -4.88 1.40 8.57
C THR A 45 -5.85 0.77 7.58
N PHE A 46 -6.62 -0.21 8.01
CA PHE A 46 -7.44 -1.03 7.14
C PHE A 46 -8.75 -1.45 7.83
N HIS A 47 -9.71 -1.93 7.04
CA HIS A 47 -10.96 -2.47 7.57
C HIS A 47 -10.79 -3.95 7.97
N LYS A 48 -11.53 -4.41 8.98
CA LYS A 48 -11.44 -5.79 9.49
C LYS A 48 -11.60 -6.87 8.41
N ASN A 49 -12.31 -6.58 7.32
CA ASN A 49 -12.47 -7.52 6.21
C ASN A 49 -11.15 -7.83 5.48
N GLU A 50 -10.15 -6.94 5.60
CA GLU A 50 -8.82 -7.06 4.99
C GLU A 50 -7.79 -7.74 5.93
N MET A 51 -8.24 -8.15 7.12
CA MET A 51 -7.40 -8.82 8.12
C MET A 51 -6.50 -9.92 7.55
N PRO A 52 -7.01 -10.83 6.66
CA PRO A 52 -6.19 -11.90 6.12
C PRO A 52 -4.97 -11.43 5.33
N LEU A 53 -5.06 -10.27 4.65
CA LEU A 53 -3.93 -9.68 3.95
C LEU A 53 -2.82 -9.28 4.94
N TYR A 54 -3.20 -8.53 5.99
CA TYR A 54 -2.23 -8.00 6.93
C TYR A 54 -1.67 -9.06 7.90
N GLU A 55 -2.43 -10.11 8.21
CA GLU A 55 -1.91 -11.30 8.91
C GLU A 55 -0.85 -12.01 8.05
N ASN A 56 -1.10 -12.21 6.77
CA ASN A 56 -0.14 -12.80 5.85
C ASN A 56 1.12 -11.92 5.68
N LEU A 57 0.97 -10.60 5.57
CA LEU A 57 2.12 -9.69 5.54
C LEU A 57 2.94 -9.73 6.82
N LYS A 58 2.28 -9.83 7.99
CA LYS A 58 2.95 -9.99 9.28
C LYS A 58 3.76 -11.29 9.33
N GLU A 59 3.23 -12.38 8.78
CA GLU A 59 3.96 -13.66 8.67
C GLU A 59 5.18 -13.51 7.74
N ILE A 60 5.01 -12.91 6.54
CA ILE A 60 6.08 -12.74 5.55
C ILE A 60 7.20 -11.86 6.09
N LEU A 61 6.86 -10.74 6.74
CA LEU A 61 7.82 -9.81 7.31
C LEU A 61 8.36 -10.26 8.68
N ASN A 62 7.75 -11.30 9.25
CA ASN A 62 8.06 -11.84 10.58
C ASN A 62 8.19 -10.73 11.64
N SER A 63 7.34 -9.71 11.57
CA SER A 63 7.42 -8.56 12.46
C SER A 63 6.12 -7.77 12.52
N GLY A 64 6.00 -6.95 13.57
CA GLY A 64 4.86 -6.06 13.76
C GLY A 64 3.73 -6.70 14.56
N TYR A 65 2.71 -5.90 14.82
CA TYR A 65 1.52 -6.31 15.55
C TYR A 65 0.27 -5.65 14.95
N ILE A 66 -0.87 -6.32 15.11
CA ILE A 66 -2.15 -5.82 14.64
C ILE A 66 -2.98 -5.35 15.84
N LEU A 67 -3.49 -4.14 15.75
CA LEU A 67 -4.42 -3.55 16.70
C LEU A 67 -5.82 -3.55 16.07
N VAL A 68 -6.81 -4.01 16.83
CA VAL A 68 -8.22 -3.96 16.44
C VAL A 68 -8.91 -2.92 17.31
N GLU A 69 -9.49 -1.89 16.68
CA GLU A 69 -10.24 -0.89 17.42
C GLU A 69 -11.58 -1.47 17.90
N LYS A 70 -11.98 -1.09 19.12
CA LYS A 70 -13.22 -1.61 19.76
C LYS A 70 -14.49 -1.22 19.03
N LYS A 71 -14.46 -0.14 18.24
CA LYS A 71 -15.61 0.37 17.49
C LYS A 71 -15.20 0.63 16.03
N GLY A 72 -16.13 0.42 15.09
CA GLY A 72 -15.98 0.86 13.70
C GLY A 72 -15.26 -0.11 12.76
N GLY A 73 -14.79 -1.29 13.21
CA GLY A 73 -14.17 -2.27 12.34
C GLY A 73 -12.78 -1.87 11.77
N VAL A 74 -12.20 -0.80 12.31
CA VAL A 74 -10.88 -0.30 11.92
C VAL A 74 -9.80 -1.12 12.61
N CYS A 75 -8.77 -1.50 11.83
CA CYS A 75 -7.59 -2.22 12.29
C CYS A 75 -6.33 -1.46 11.88
N ARG A 76 -5.25 -1.69 12.61
CA ARG A 76 -3.92 -1.15 12.26
C ARG A 76 -2.87 -2.24 12.36
N TYR A 77 -2.11 -2.42 11.29
CA TYR A 77 -0.88 -3.20 11.34
C TYR A 77 0.29 -2.23 11.54
N CYS A 78 1.05 -2.43 12.60
CA CYS A 78 2.13 -1.53 13.01
C CYS A 78 3.47 -2.27 13.03
N ILE A 79 4.48 -1.72 12.39
CA ILE A 79 5.87 -2.17 12.43
C ILE A 79 6.69 -1.10 13.13
N SER A 80 7.21 -1.41 14.31
CA SER A 80 7.97 -0.49 15.17
C SER A 80 9.35 -1.02 15.57
N ASN A 81 9.64 -2.28 15.27
CA ASN A 81 10.96 -2.87 15.50
C ASN A 81 11.97 -2.27 14.51
N ALA A 82 13.12 -1.85 14.99
CA ALA A 82 14.14 -1.16 14.21
C ALA A 82 14.66 -1.97 13.02
N ASP A 83 14.99 -3.23 13.26
CA ASP A 83 15.59 -4.08 12.23
C ASP A 83 14.55 -4.41 11.15
N ALA A 84 13.30 -4.63 11.54
CA ALA A 84 12.19 -4.81 10.62
C ALA A 84 11.91 -3.55 9.78
N ILE A 85 12.01 -2.36 10.37
CA ILE A 85 11.87 -1.09 9.65
C ILE A 85 12.98 -0.94 8.61
N ILE A 86 14.23 -1.20 8.98
CA ILE A 86 15.37 -1.17 8.06
C ILE A 86 15.16 -2.18 6.93
N GLN A 87 14.69 -3.39 7.25
CA GLN A 87 14.37 -4.41 6.26
C GLN A 87 13.29 -3.92 5.28
N VAL A 88 12.18 -3.37 5.79
CA VAL A 88 11.10 -2.83 4.93
C VAL A 88 11.63 -1.67 4.09
N ILE A 89 12.37 -0.72 4.67
CA ILE A 89 12.99 0.40 3.93
C ILE A 89 13.85 -0.13 2.77
N ASN A 90 14.68 -1.14 3.01
CA ASN A 90 15.50 -1.75 1.96
C ASN A 90 14.66 -2.44 0.87
N HIS A 91 13.50 -2.98 1.21
CA HIS A 91 12.58 -3.55 0.23
C HIS A 91 11.93 -2.50 -0.67
N ILE A 92 11.55 -1.33 -0.12
CA ILE A 92 10.74 -0.32 -0.81
C ILE A 92 11.54 0.84 -1.41
N ASN A 93 12.79 1.01 -1.02
CA ASN A 93 13.66 2.09 -1.50
C ASN A 93 13.89 1.97 -3.01
N GLY A 94 13.65 3.06 -3.74
CA GLY A 94 13.70 3.08 -5.21
C GLY A 94 12.46 2.47 -5.89
N LYS A 95 11.37 2.21 -5.15
CA LYS A 95 10.14 1.61 -5.70
C LYS A 95 8.89 2.49 -5.52
N TYR A 96 9.04 3.64 -4.89
CA TYR A 96 7.97 4.63 -4.76
C TYR A 96 7.74 5.40 -6.05
N ARG A 97 6.50 5.82 -6.27
CA ARG A 97 6.04 6.56 -7.46
C ARG A 97 5.32 7.86 -7.12
N THR A 98 4.86 8.04 -5.88
CA THR A 98 4.05 9.17 -5.44
C THR A 98 4.84 10.09 -4.49
N PRO A 99 4.35 11.32 -4.20
CA PRO A 99 5.00 12.23 -3.25
C PRO A 99 5.19 11.67 -1.83
N LYS A 100 4.59 10.52 -1.49
CA LYS A 100 4.84 9.85 -0.20
C LYS A 100 6.31 9.43 -0.01
N TYR A 101 7.14 9.42 -1.06
CA TYR A 101 8.58 9.19 -0.95
C TYR A 101 9.29 10.16 0.02
N HIS A 102 8.76 11.36 0.22
CA HIS A 102 9.30 12.30 1.21
C HIS A 102 9.30 11.72 2.63
N ALA A 103 8.27 10.97 3.00
CA ALA A 103 8.21 10.30 4.30
C ALA A 103 9.23 9.16 4.39
N LEU A 104 9.41 8.40 3.30
CA LEU A 104 10.44 7.36 3.20
C LEU A 104 11.84 7.96 3.36
N TYR A 105 12.15 9.06 2.66
CA TYR A 105 13.47 9.69 2.75
C TYR A 105 13.76 10.24 4.15
N LYS A 106 12.75 10.83 4.82
CA LYS A 106 12.88 11.23 6.22
C LYS A 106 13.14 10.03 7.15
N ALA A 107 12.51 8.88 6.86
CA ALA A 107 12.75 7.66 7.62
C ALA A 107 14.16 7.12 7.38
N ILE A 108 14.67 7.16 6.13
CA ILE A 108 16.06 6.79 5.79
C ILE A 108 17.06 7.67 6.56
N ASP A 109 16.87 9.00 6.53
CA ASP A 109 17.74 9.91 7.30
C ASP A 109 17.72 9.58 8.80
N ASN A 110 16.55 9.26 9.33
CA ASN A 110 16.38 8.90 10.73
C ASN A 110 17.12 7.61 11.09
N VAL A 111 16.95 6.53 10.31
CA VAL A 111 17.62 5.25 10.60
C VAL A 111 19.12 5.33 10.37
N ASN A 112 19.58 6.09 9.39
CA ASN A 112 21.01 6.34 9.17
C ASN A 112 21.63 7.05 10.37
N LYS A 113 20.96 8.10 10.90
CA LYS A 113 21.42 8.84 12.08
C LYS A 113 21.40 7.98 13.34
N TRP A 114 20.40 7.14 13.50
CA TRP A 114 20.16 6.41 14.74
C TRP A 114 20.87 5.06 14.80
N ARG A 115 21.01 4.37 13.67
CA ARG A 115 21.58 3.00 13.57
C ARG A 115 22.82 2.92 12.69
N ASN A 116 23.31 4.05 12.12
CA ASN A 116 24.39 4.06 11.12
C ASN A 116 24.12 3.07 9.96
N ALA A 117 22.88 3.02 9.51
CA ALA A 117 22.42 2.02 8.52
C ALA A 117 23.03 2.25 7.12
N ASN A 118 23.56 3.47 6.84
CA ASN A 118 24.21 3.85 5.57
C ASN A 118 23.35 3.56 4.32
N ILE A 119 22.03 3.73 4.42
CA ILE A 119 21.10 3.51 3.32
C ILE A 119 21.10 4.75 2.42
N SER A 120 21.43 4.57 1.14
CA SER A 120 21.33 5.63 0.12
C SER A 120 19.87 5.79 -0.32
N LYS A 121 19.43 7.04 -0.55
CA LYS A 121 18.12 7.33 -1.12
C LYS A 121 18.15 7.04 -2.62
N LEU A 122 17.33 6.11 -3.07
CA LEU A 122 17.20 5.79 -4.48
C LEU A 122 16.07 6.62 -5.11
N PRO A 123 16.17 6.96 -6.42
CA PRO A 123 15.15 7.76 -7.12
C PRO A 123 13.81 7.01 -7.16
N LEU A 124 12.76 7.74 -7.57
CA LEU A 124 11.45 7.15 -7.81
C LEU A 124 11.51 6.13 -8.95
N ASP A 125 10.65 5.12 -8.86
CA ASP A 125 10.48 4.16 -9.93
C ASP A 125 9.64 4.76 -11.06
N THR A 126 10.17 4.71 -12.27
CA THR A 126 9.54 5.19 -13.51
C THR A 126 9.23 4.06 -14.49
N SER A 127 9.36 2.81 -14.07
CA SER A 127 9.05 1.65 -14.91
C SER A 127 7.56 1.57 -15.25
N SER A 128 7.19 0.82 -16.29
CA SER A 128 5.77 0.64 -16.64
C SER A 128 4.98 0.00 -15.48
N LEU A 129 3.71 0.40 -15.32
CA LEU A 129 2.85 -0.07 -14.22
C LEU A 129 2.56 -1.57 -14.24
N ASP A 130 2.66 -2.19 -15.41
CA ASP A 130 2.45 -3.62 -15.63
C ASP A 130 3.72 -4.46 -15.46
N SER A 131 4.88 -3.82 -15.27
CA SER A 131 6.18 -4.49 -15.21
C SER A 131 6.51 -5.09 -13.84
N ASN A 132 5.77 -4.71 -12.79
CA ASN A 132 6.05 -5.14 -11.42
C ASN A 132 4.79 -5.14 -10.54
N ALA A 133 4.94 -5.54 -9.28
CA ALA A 133 3.82 -5.70 -8.35
C ALA A 133 3.37 -4.39 -7.67
N TRP A 134 3.90 -3.21 -8.05
CA TRP A 134 3.53 -1.95 -7.40
C TRP A 134 2.03 -1.64 -7.54
N LEU A 135 1.50 -1.75 -8.76
CA LEU A 135 0.09 -1.47 -9.03
C LEU A 135 -0.83 -2.41 -8.25
N ALA A 136 -0.47 -3.70 -8.12
CA ALA A 136 -1.24 -4.65 -7.34
C ALA A 136 -1.34 -4.22 -5.86
N GLY A 137 -0.21 -3.82 -5.25
CA GLY A 137 -0.21 -3.32 -3.87
C GLY A 137 -1.01 -2.03 -3.70
N PHE A 138 -0.93 -1.12 -4.67
CA PHE A 138 -1.68 0.14 -4.64
C PHE A 138 -3.19 -0.09 -4.77
N ILE A 139 -3.62 -1.01 -5.64
CA ILE A 139 -5.03 -1.38 -5.82
C ILE A 139 -5.56 -2.10 -4.57
N ASP A 140 -4.79 -3.00 -3.97
CA ASP A 140 -5.20 -3.69 -2.74
C ASP A 140 -5.41 -2.72 -1.57
N ALA A 141 -4.70 -1.58 -1.58
CA ALA A 141 -4.85 -0.54 -0.57
C ALA A 141 -6.05 0.38 -0.85
N ASP A 142 -6.10 1.00 -2.02
CA ASP A 142 -6.98 2.15 -2.31
C ASP A 142 -7.79 1.95 -3.60
N GLY A 143 -7.73 0.75 -4.19
CA GLY A 143 -8.45 0.46 -5.43
C GLY A 143 -9.92 0.17 -5.21
N HIS A 144 -10.79 0.85 -5.96
CA HIS A 144 -12.21 0.55 -6.02
C HIS A 144 -12.65 0.23 -7.44
N PHE A 145 -13.31 -0.91 -7.61
CA PHE A 145 -13.87 -1.31 -8.90
C PHE A 145 -15.40 -1.28 -8.83
N SER A 146 -16.04 -0.51 -9.70
CA SER A 146 -17.48 -0.49 -9.81
C SER A 146 -17.95 -0.76 -11.25
N ILE A 147 -19.06 -1.47 -11.39
CA ILE A 147 -19.71 -1.72 -12.67
C ILE A 147 -21.01 -0.95 -12.69
N LYS A 148 -21.10 0.07 -13.54
CA LYS A 148 -22.37 0.77 -13.79
C LYS A 148 -23.04 0.18 -15.02
N LEU A 149 -24.24 -0.39 -14.85
CA LEU A 149 -25.09 -0.81 -15.95
C LEU A 149 -25.90 0.41 -16.41
N ALA A 150 -25.54 0.99 -17.54
CA ALA A 150 -26.34 2.04 -18.15
C ALA A 150 -27.55 1.39 -18.85
N GLY A 151 -28.75 1.51 -18.27
CA GLY A 151 -29.99 1.19 -18.93
C GLY A 151 -30.45 2.41 -19.72
N SER A 152 -30.74 2.24 -21.03
CA SER A 152 -31.50 3.25 -21.76
C SER A 152 -32.96 3.23 -21.25
N TYR A 153 -33.35 4.33 -20.59
CA TYR A 153 -34.78 4.64 -20.44
C TYR A 153 -35.28 5.09 -21.80
N GLY A 154 -35.92 4.21 -22.53
CA GLY A 154 -36.63 4.50 -23.76
C GLY A 154 -37.96 3.73 -23.71
N SER A 155 -39.03 4.47 -23.70
CA SER A 155 -40.39 3.98 -23.83
C SER A 155 -40.56 3.28 -25.17
N ASP A 156 -41.24 2.14 -25.10
CA ASP A 156 -41.95 1.42 -26.14
C ASP A 156 -41.25 0.75 -27.33
N THR A 157 -41.70 -0.48 -27.46
CA THR A 157 -41.75 -1.45 -28.58
C THR A 157 -40.52 -2.32 -28.83
N SER A 158 -40.76 -3.60 -28.56
CA SER A 158 -40.25 -4.82 -29.23
C SER A 158 -38.82 -4.79 -29.79
N GLU A 159 -38.02 -5.72 -29.25
CA GLU A 159 -36.78 -6.20 -29.86
C GLU A 159 -35.65 -5.17 -30.09
N SER A 160 -35.14 -4.57 -29.06
CA SER A 160 -33.78 -4.04 -29.12
C SER A 160 -32.89 -4.75 -28.11
N LEU A 161 -31.93 -5.47 -28.62
CA LEU A 161 -30.79 -6.02 -27.89
C LEU A 161 -30.18 -4.91 -27.03
N LYS A 162 -30.46 -4.93 -25.73
CA LYS A 162 -29.87 -3.98 -24.77
C LYS A 162 -28.34 -4.14 -24.77
N LYS A 163 -27.63 -3.27 -25.46
CA LYS A 163 -26.19 -3.14 -25.34
C LYS A 163 -25.88 -2.74 -23.90
N LYS A 164 -25.54 -3.70 -23.05
CA LYS A 164 -25.00 -3.44 -21.72
C LYS A 164 -23.59 -2.87 -21.90
N ARG A 165 -23.41 -1.58 -21.67
CA ARG A 165 -22.08 -0.99 -21.53
C ARG A 165 -21.58 -1.26 -20.12
N VAL A 166 -20.51 -2.03 -20.02
CA VAL A 166 -19.74 -2.17 -18.77
C VAL A 166 -18.72 -1.02 -18.76
N ILE A 167 -18.88 -0.09 -17.84
CA ILE A 167 -17.95 1.00 -17.63
C ILE A 167 -17.18 0.69 -16.35
N PHE A 168 -15.89 0.44 -16.47
CA PHE A 168 -14.99 0.33 -15.32
C PHE A 168 -14.61 1.76 -14.90
N LEU A 169 -15.08 2.18 -13.73
CA LEU A 169 -14.66 3.43 -13.11
C LEU A 169 -13.66 3.09 -12.02
N TRP A 170 -12.46 3.61 -12.15
CA TRP A 170 -11.48 3.62 -11.10
C TRP A 170 -11.56 4.98 -10.38
N GLU A 171 -12.16 5.01 -9.22
CA GLU A 171 -12.11 6.16 -8.32
C GLU A 171 -10.92 5.96 -7.37
N SER A 172 -9.74 6.38 -7.81
CA SER A 172 -8.66 6.69 -6.89
C SER A 172 -8.51 8.21 -6.86
N THR A 173 -8.30 8.77 -5.68
CA THR A 173 -7.82 10.14 -5.54
C THR A 173 -6.35 10.17 -5.99
N VAL A 174 -6.14 9.91 -7.27
CA VAL A 174 -4.85 10.13 -7.91
C VAL A 174 -4.75 11.63 -8.14
N CYS A 175 -3.96 12.33 -7.34
CA CYS A 175 -3.35 13.57 -7.78
C CYS A 175 -2.54 13.23 -9.04
N ILE A 176 -3.16 13.41 -10.20
CA ILE A 176 -2.44 13.37 -11.48
C ILE A 176 -1.49 14.56 -11.43
N LEU A 177 -0.21 14.27 -11.36
CA LEU A 177 0.83 15.24 -11.61
C LEU A 177 0.78 15.59 -13.10
N SER A 178 0.28 16.78 -13.41
CA SER A 178 0.51 17.48 -14.66
C SER A 178 1.94 18.00 -14.70
#